data_ec18562801502c46c58b13f651d45d0d
#
_entry.id   ec18562801502c46c58b13f651d45d0d
#
_cell.length_a   1.000
_cell.length_b   1.000
_cell.length_c   1.000
_cell.angle_alpha   90.00
_cell.angle_beta   90.00
_cell.angle_gamma   90.00
#
_symmetry.space_group_name_H-M   'P 1'
#
loop_
_entity.id
_entity.type
_entity.pdbx_description
1 polymer ?
#
loop_
_entity_poly.entity_id
_entity_poly.type
_entity_poly.pdbx_seq_one_letter_code
_entity_poly.pdbx_strand_id
1 'polypeptide(L)'
;MPVANSKSTTKATKLVELLRDKRSLLIVMQDNPDPDSIAAAAALRRIANTLTDVHCSIAYGGVIGRSENRAVAGYLGLNFRSIEEIDLEKYDAVALVDTQPRAGNNSLPEERQPDIVLDHHPLRAETRAAPFSDVRKRYGAVSTILVEYLGELGISPDPPLATALLYAIRSDTQDLGTEAVQADIDAAEALYPLANTRMLSAIQRGRVPRSYYTALAKALENARVYGKCIIADLGDVDNPDMMGEMADLFLRHEGIEWVLCHGAHDGKLLLSMRTSQSRKRAGDVMKRIVSRIGTGGGHATAAGGQVPLKKGTRAEREGRHKTFRDRLLREVGGTNGRGRRLLGSA
;
A
#
# COMPACT_ATOMS: atom_id res chain seq x y z
N MET A 1 -20.93 -17.35 9.65
CA MET A 1 -19.57 -17.62 10.12
C MET A 1 -18.85 -18.37 9.02
N PRO A 2 -17.74 -17.85 8.46
CA PRO A 2 -16.98 -18.61 7.46
C PRO A 2 -16.47 -19.91 8.10
N VAL A 3 -16.53 -20.99 7.33
CA VAL A 3 -16.02 -22.31 7.74
C VAL A 3 -14.51 -22.18 7.96
N ALA A 4 -14.05 -22.42 9.17
CA ALA A 4 -12.64 -22.37 9.53
C ALA A 4 -11.81 -23.27 8.60
N ASN A 5 -10.86 -22.67 7.89
CA ASN A 5 -9.89 -23.41 7.12
C ASN A 5 -8.92 -24.09 8.11
N SER A 6 -8.86 -25.42 8.17
CA SER A 6 -8.11 -26.18 9.18
C SER A 6 -6.63 -25.84 9.34
N LYS A 7 -6.02 -25.16 8.33
CA LYS A 7 -4.64 -24.64 8.39
C LYS A 7 -4.55 -23.31 9.14
N SER A 8 -5.59 -22.50 9.09
CA SER A 8 -5.68 -21.21 9.72
C SER A 8 -5.80 -21.33 11.25
N THR A 9 -6.67 -22.18 11.77
CA THR A 9 -6.86 -22.41 13.23
C THR A 9 -5.53 -22.61 13.93
N THR A 10 -4.67 -23.46 13.36
CA THR A 10 -3.34 -23.71 13.93
C THR A 10 -2.45 -22.46 13.95
N LYS A 11 -2.54 -21.56 12.96
CA LYS A 11 -1.73 -20.33 12.89
C LYS A 11 -2.25 -19.25 13.83
N ALA A 12 -3.55 -19.01 13.87
CA ALA A 12 -4.13 -18.05 14.80
C ALA A 12 -3.81 -18.39 16.27
N THR A 13 -3.93 -19.67 16.64
CA THR A 13 -3.57 -20.14 17.99
C THR A 13 -2.08 -19.97 18.28
N LYS A 14 -1.18 -20.32 17.33
CA LYS A 14 0.27 -20.12 17.49
C LYS A 14 0.67 -18.66 17.64
N LEU A 15 -0.01 -17.75 16.92
CA LEU A 15 0.21 -16.32 17.07
C LEU A 15 -0.10 -15.87 18.52
N VAL A 16 -1.24 -16.29 19.05
CA VAL A 16 -1.64 -15.97 20.44
C VAL A 16 -0.66 -16.57 21.45
N GLU A 17 -0.25 -17.82 21.25
CA GLU A 17 0.74 -18.49 22.11
C GLU A 17 2.07 -17.74 22.14
N LEU A 18 2.58 -17.28 20.99
CA LEU A 18 3.81 -16.49 20.90
C LEU A 18 3.70 -15.17 21.69
N LEU A 19 2.51 -14.57 21.72
CA LEU A 19 2.30 -13.28 22.39
C LEU A 19 2.06 -13.40 23.90
N ARG A 20 1.69 -14.57 24.44
CA ARG A 20 1.34 -14.74 25.86
C ARG A 20 2.45 -14.36 26.83
N ASP A 21 3.70 -14.63 26.46
CA ASP A 21 4.87 -14.34 27.30
C ASP A 21 5.49 -12.97 27.03
N LYS A 22 4.87 -12.16 26.18
CA LYS A 22 5.33 -10.81 25.85
C LYS A 22 4.57 -9.76 26.65
N ARG A 23 5.25 -8.66 26.99
CA ARG A 23 4.66 -7.49 27.66
C ARG A 23 4.33 -6.38 26.66
N SER A 24 5.10 -6.30 25.57
CA SER A 24 4.98 -5.24 24.59
C SER A 24 5.17 -5.75 23.16
N LEU A 25 4.29 -5.30 22.25
CA LEU A 25 4.32 -5.60 20.82
C LEU A 25 4.33 -4.30 20.03
N LEU A 26 5.33 -4.13 19.19
CA LEU A 26 5.32 -3.11 18.13
C LEU A 26 4.82 -3.71 16.84
N ILE A 27 3.74 -3.16 16.29
CA ILE A 27 3.20 -3.53 14.99
C ILE A 27 3.67 -2.48 14.00
N VAL A 28 4.51 -2.86 13.05
CA VAL A 28 5.07 -1.99 12.03
C VAL A 28 4.38 -2.27 10.70
N MET A 29 3.76 -1.25 10.14
CA MET A 29 3.14 -1.27 8.82
C MET A 29 4.16 -0.91 7.73
N GLN A 30 3.78 -1.10 6.46
CA GLN A 30 4.53 -0.54 5.34
C GLN A 30 4.62 1.00 5.43
N ASP A 31 5.63 1.57 4.78
CA ASP A 31 5.78 3.02 4.66
C ASP A 31 4.67 3.58 3.75
N ASN A 32 4.13 4.75 4.14
CA ASN A 32 2.95 5.34 3.53
C ASN A 32 1.76 4.36 3.54
N PRO A 33 1.29 3.95 4.73
CA PRO A 33 0.36 2.84 4.88
C PRO A 33 -0.96 3.09 4.14
N ASP A 34 -1.41 2.05 3.48
CA ASP A 34 -2.69 1.99 2.80
C ASP A 34 -3.80 1.40 3.72
N PRO A 35 -5.03 1.28 3.23
CA PRO A 35 -6.12 0.75 4.04
C PRO A 35 -5.88 -0.67 4.52
N ASP A 36 -5.18 -1.53 3.74
CA ASP A 36 -4.96 -2.93 4.11
C ASP A 36 -3.98 -3.05 5.26
N SER A 37 -2.84 -2.38 5.19
CA SER A 37 -1.87 -2.35 6.29
C SER A 37 -2.46 -1.74 7.56
N ILE A 38 -3.26 -0.65 7.46
CA ILE A 38 -3.90 0.02 8.60
C ILE A 38 -4.93 -0.89 9.28
N ALA A 39 -5.84 -1.50 8.49
CA ALA A 39 -6.89 -2.36 9.03
C ALA A 39 -6.34 -3.66 9.61
N ALA A 40 -5.37 -4.27 8.95
CA ALA A 40 -4.71 -5.48 9.44
C ALA A 40 -3.93 -5.24 10.73
N ALA A 41 -3.19 -4.12 10.84
CA ALA A 41 -2.51 -3.74 12.08
C ALA A 41 -3.51 -3.54 13.23
N ALA A 42 -4.66 -2.91 12.97
CA ALA A 42 -5.73 -2.74 13.95
C ALA A 42 -6.35 -4.09 14.37
N ALA A 43 -6.52 -5.01 13.43
CA ALA A 43 -7.04 -6.35 13.71
C ALA A 43 -6.05 -7.19 14.53
N LEU A 44 -4.76 -7.16 14.19
CA LEU A 44 -3.72 -7.82 14.99
C LEU A 44 -3.70 -7.28 16.42
N ARG A 45 -3.74 -5.95 16.60
CA ARG A 45 -3.86 -5.32 17.91
C ARG A 45 -5.12 -5.77 18.66
N ARG A 46 -6.28 -5.89 17.98
CA ARG A 46 -7.53 -6.38 18.57
C ARG A 46 -7.37 -7.82 19.09
N ILE A 47 -6.76 -8.71 18.31
CA ILE A 47 -6.48 -10.09 18.70
C ILE A 47 -5.59 -10.12 19.96
N ALA A 48 -4.46 -9.41 19.89
CA ALA A 48 -3.49 -9.36 20.98
C ALA A 48 -4.13 -8.84 22.27
N ASN A 49 -4.80 -7.68 22.23
CA ASN A 49 -5.43 -7.08 23.41
C ASN A 49 -6.63 -7.87 23.96
N THR A 50 -7.25 -8.74 23.17
CA THR A 50 -8.40 -9.55 23.63
C THR A 50 -7.96 -10.84 24.31
N LEU A 51 -6.87 -11.45 23.86
CA LEU A 51 -6.46 -12.79 24.29
C LEU A 51 -5.15 -12.83 25.08
N THR A 52 -4.46 -11.70 25.22
CA THR A 52 -3.21 -11.57 25.96
C THR A 52 -3.15 -10.23 26.70
N ASP A 53 -2.21 -10.11 27.64
CA ASP A 53 -1.96 -8.86 28.38
C ASP A 53 -0.90 -7.98 27.70
N VAL A 54 -0.57 -8.25 26.41
CA VAL A 54 0.47 -7.53 25.68
C VAL A 54 0.04 -6.11 25.34
N HIS A 55 0.89 -5.14 25.65
CA HIS A 55 0.66 -3.75 25.26
C HIS A 55 1.10 -3.51 23.82
N CYS A 56 0.17 -3.11 22.93
CA CYS A 56 0.42 -2.91 21.51
C CYS A 56 0.59 -1.45 21.14
N SER A 57 1.65 -1.15 20.40
CA SER A 57 1.83 0.11 19.66
C SER A 57 1.83 -0.17 18.15
N ILE A 58 1.34 0.78 17.34
CA ILE A 58 1.34 0.68 15.89
C ILE A 58 2.20 1.81 15.33
N ALA A 59 3.16 1.47 14.45
CA ALA A 59 4.06 2.43 13.85
C ALA A 59 4.15 2.26 12.32
N TYR A 60 4.57 3.33 11.64
CA TYR A 60 4.75 3.37 10.20
C TYR A 60 5.85 4.38 9.83
N GLY A 61 6.44 4.21 8.65
CA GLY A 61 7.28 5.22 8.01
C GLY A 61 6.50 6.09 7.02
N GLY A 62 7.03 7.26 6.70
CA GLY A 62 6.42 8.16 5.74
C GLY A 62 5.14 8.84 6.25
N VAL A 63 4.09 8.89 5.40
CA VAL A 63 2.86 9.63 5.70
C VAL A 63 1.60 8.83 5.37
N ILE A 64 0.51 9.05 6.09
CA ILE A 64 -0.84 8.60 5.72
C ILE A 64 -1.44 9.70 4.83
N GLY A 65 -1.20 9.60 3.52
CA GLY A 65 -1.38 10.72 2.60
C GLY A 65 -2.74 10.77 1.91
N ARG A 66 -3.30 9.63 1.48
CA ARG A 66 -4.60 9.59 0.80
C ARG A 66 -5.74 9.93 1.74
N SER A 67 -6.78 10.55 1.21
CA SER A 67 -7.97 10.92 1.99
C SER A 67 -8.68 9.73 2.62
N GLU A 68 -8.78 8.63 1.88
CA GLU A 68 -9.35 7.37 2.34
C GLU A 68 -8.52 6.71 3.43
N ASN A 69 -7.17 6.71 3.31
CA ASN A 69 -6.27 6.15 4.33
C ASN A 69 -6.40 6.93 5.64
N ARG A 70 -6.44 8.28 5.57
CA ARG A 70 -6.68 9.12 6.74
C ARG A 70 -8.05 8.89 7.36
N ALA A 71 -9.08 8.67 6.54
CA ALA A 71 -10.42 8.39 7.03
C ALA A 71 -10.48 7.04 7.76
N VAL A 72 -9.86 5.98 7.20
CA VAL A 72 -9.75 4.66 7.87
C VAL A 72 -9.03 4.81 9.21
N ALA A 73 -7.85 5.43 9.23
CA ALA A 73 -7.10 5.65 10.46
C ALA A 73 -7.90 6.47 11.50
N GLY A 74 -8.61 7.51 11.05
CA GLY A 74 -9.45 8.36 11.91
C GLY A 74 -10.63 7.61 12.52
N TYR A 75 -11.33 6.76 11.76
CA TYR A 75 -12.45 5.97 12.27
C TYR A 75 -12.02 4.87 13.24
N LEU A 76 -10.82 4.32 13.09
CA LEU A 76 -10.27 3.36 14.04
C LEU A 76 -9.93 3.99 15.39
N GLY A 77 -9.69 5.31 15.42
CA GLY A 77 -9.39 6.05 16.64
C GLY A 77 -8.12 5.58 17.36
N LEU A 78 -7.19 4.96 16.63
CA LEU A 78 -5.95 4.43 17.16
C LEU A 78 -4.82 5.46 17.06
N ASN A 79 -3.88 5.39 17.99
CA ASN A 79 -2.67 6.21 17.92
C ASN A 79 -1.64 5.50 17.01
N PHE A 80 -1.55 5.96 15.78
CA PHE A 80 -0.52 5.56 14.82
C PHE A 80 0.68 6.50 14.95
N ARG A 81 1.88 5.97 15.15
CA ARG A 81 3.09 6.74 15.42
C ARG A 81 4.08 6.64 14.29
N SER A 82 4.87 7.68 14.06
CA SER A 82 6.04 7.56 13.21
C SER A 82 7.03 6.58 13.82
N ILE A 83 7.60 5.69 13.01
CA ILE A 83 8.61 4.74 13.49
C ILE A 83 9.88 5.46 13.98
N GLU A 84 10.15 6.66 13.47
CA GLU A 84 11.27 7.51 13.91
C GLU A 84 11.14 7.98 15.37
N GLU A 85 9.90 7.98 15.91
CA GLU A 85 9.61 8.34 17.31
C GLU A 85 9.62 7.14 18.25
N ILE A 86 9.89 5.94 17.72
CA ILE A 86 9.83 4.67 18.46
C ILE A 86 11.21 4.25 18.94
N ASP A 87 11.31 3.99 20.23
CA ASP A 87 12.45 3.30 20.83
C ASP A 87 12.20 1.78 20.74
N LEU A 88 12.83 1.15 19.76
CA LEU A 88 12.63 -0.27 19.44
C LEU A 88 13.04 -1.22 20.57
N GLU A 89 14.00 -0.81 21.40
CA GLU A 89 14.50 -1.64 22.52
C GLU A 89 13.46 -1.81 23.63
N LYS A 90 12.41 -1.00 23.64
CA LYS A 90 11.30 -1.10 24.62
C LYS A 90 10.26 -2.17 24.28
N TYR A 91 10.42 -2.86 23.15
CA TYR A 91 9.44 -3.84 22.70
C TYR A 91 10.01 -5.25 22.71
N ASP A 92 9.29 -6.15 23.43
CA ASP A 92 9.64 -7.56 23.53
C ASP A 92 9.41 -8.31 22.21
N ALA A 93 8.49 -7.83 21.39
CA ALA A 93 8.21 -8.40 20.08
C ALA A 93 7.92 -7.30 19.03
N VAL A 94 8.25 -7.60 17.77
CA VAL A 94 7.96 -6.75 16.60
C VAL A 94 7.19 -7.57 15.56
N ALA A 95 6.08 -7.04 15.08
CA ALA A 95 5.32 -7.58 13.97
C ALA A 95 5.46 -6.69 12.72
N LEU A 96 5.68 -7.30 11.57
CA LEU A 96 5.51 -6.65 10.27
C LEU A 96 4.16 -7.05 9.69
N VAL A 97 3.40 -6.07 9.22
CA VAL A 97 2.08 -6.26 8.61
C VAL A 97 2.04 -5.60 7.25
N ASP A 98 1.62 -6.35 6.24
CA ASP A 98 1.55 -5.96 4.84
C ASP A 98 2.91 -5.57 4.25
N THR A 99 3.95 -6.11 4.84
CA THR A 99 5.34 -5.96 4.39
C THR A 99 6.19 -7.08 4.98
N GLN A 100 7.41 -7.22 4.47
CA GLN A 100 8.36 -8.25 4.89
C GLN A 100 9.73 -7.63 5.18
N PRO A 101 10.61 -8.33 5.92
CA PRO A 101 11.97 -7.87 6.17
C PRO A 101 12.68 -7.53 4.86
N ARG A 102 13.40 -6.41 4.83
CA ARG A 102 14.17 -5.93 3.66
C ARG A 102 13.35 -5.79 2.36
N ALA A 103 12.03 -5.61 2.47
CA ALA A 103 11.19 -5.36 1.30
C ALA A 103 11.47 -4.00 0.65
N GLY A 104 12.04 -3.07 1.41
CA GLY A 104 12.35 -1.71 0.95
C GLY A 104 11.16 -0.77 0.96
N ASN A 105 10.06 -1.20 1.57
CA ASN A 105 8.83 -0.44 1.78
C ASN A 105 8.41 -0.39 3.26
N ASN A 106 9.32 -0.63 4.18
CA ASN A 106 9.14 -0.38 5.60
C ASN A 106 10.42 0.19 6.20
N SER A 107 10.28 0.96 7.26
CA SER A 107 11.36 1.66 7.93
C SER A 107 11.87 0.92 9.19
N LEU A 108 11.55 -0.37 9.35
CA LEU A 108 12.17 -1.18 10.40
C LEU A 108 13.66 -1.34 10.08
N PRO A 109 14.60 -0.99 10.98
CA PRO A 109 16.03 -1.20 10.78
C PRO A 109 16.36 -2.67 10.47
N GLU A 110 17.27 -2.91 9.53
CA GLU A 110 17.62 -4.26 9.05
C GLU A 110 18.18 -5.16 10.15
N GLU A 111 18.75 -4.57 11.20
CA GLU A 111 19.30 -5.26 12.37
C GLU A 111 18.21 -5.80 13.31
N ARG A 112 17.02 -5.17 13.31
CA ARG A 112 15.90 -5.60 14.13
C ARG A 112 15.07 -6.64 13.37
N GLN A 113 15.27 -7.91 13.69
CA GLN A 113 14.47 -8.99 13.11
C GLN A 113 13.03 -8.96 13.66
N PRO A 114 12.00 -9.09 12.84
CA PRO A 114 10.63 -9.22 13.32
C PRO A 114 10.37 -10.61 13.92
N ASP A 115 9.52 -10.65 14.94
CA ASP A 115 9.04 -11.88 15.55
C ASP A 115 7.83 -12.46 14.80
N ILE A 116 7.04 -11.56 14.17
CA ILE A 116 5.81 -11.89 13.45
C ILE A 116 5.84 -11.22 12.09
N VAL A 117 5.46 -11.96 11.04
CA VAL A 117 5.25 -11.41 9.68
C VAL A 117 3.90 -11.90 9.15
N LEU A 118 3.02 -10.95 8.82
CA LEU A 118 1.71 -11.17 8.21
C LEU A 118 1.66 -10.41 6.89
N ASP A 119 1.53 -11.13 5.76
CA ASP A 119 1.62 -10.49 4.45
C ASP A 119 0.94 -11.34 3.35
N HIS A 120 0.60 -10.69 2.24
CA HIS A 120 0.07 -11.35 1.05
C HIS A 120 0.97 -11.19 -0.19
N HIS A 121 2.07 -10.50 -0.09
CA HIS A 121 3.04 -10.33 -1.17
C HIS A 121 3.87 -11.61 -1.42
N PRO A 122 4.63 -11.70 -2.54
CA PRO A 122 5.54 -12.83 -2.77
C PRO A 122 6.53 -13.01 -1.62
N LEU A 123 6.63 -14.24 -1.10
CA LEU A 123 7.48 -14.58 0.05
C LEU A 123 8.94 -14.25 -0.21
N ARG A 124 9.54 -13.50 0.70
CA ARG A 124 10.97 -13.19 0.74
C ARG A 124 11.73 -14.21 1.59
N ALA A 125 13.00 -14.41 1.26
CA ALA A 125 13.85 -15.38 1.96
C ALA A 125 14.04 -15.00 3.44
N GLU A 126 14.19 -13.72 3.71
CA GLU A 126 14.43 -13.13 5.03
C GLU A 126 13.26 -13.36 6.00
N THR A 127 12.05 -13.48 5.49
CA THR A 127 10.84 -13.77 6.28
C THR A 127 10.91 -15.12 7.00
N ARG A 128 11.69 -16.07 6.48
CA ARG A 128 11.83 -17.40 7.08
C ARG A 128 12.54 -17.39 8.43
N ALA A 129 13.26 -16.32 8.76
CA ALA A 129 13.93 -16.15 10.04
C ALA A 129 12.98 -15.71 11.17
N ALA A 130 11.77 -15.22 10.83
CA ALA A 130 10.78 -14.83 11.82
C ALA A 130 10.21 -16.07 12.54
N PRO A 131 10.13 -16.04 13.88
CA PRO A 131 9.52 -17.12 14.68
C PRO A 131 8.10 -17.47 14.26
N PHE A 132 7.34 -16.48 13.81
CA PHE A 132 6.01 -16.66 13.24
C PHE A 132 5.90 -15.93 11.90
N SER A 133 5.41 -16.64 10.88
CA SER A 133 5.05 -16.00 9.61
C SER A 133 3.82 -16.65 8.97
N ASP A 134 2.92 -15.80 8.46
CA ASP A 134 1.84 -16.19 7.56
C ASP A 134 1.81 -15.30 6.34
N VAL A 135 2.40 -15.79 5.25
CA VAL A 135 2.47 -15.09 3.98
C VAL A 135 1.66 -15.85 2.94
N ARG A 136 0.56 -15.25 2.47
CA ARG A 136 -0.40 -15.90 1.59
C ARG A 136 -0.54 -15.18 0.24
N LYS A 137 0.45 -15.35 -0.62
CA LYS A 137 0.58 -14.69 -1.94
C LYS A 137 -0.62 -14.80 -2.90
N ARG A 138 -1.61 -15.63 -2.58
CA ARG A 138 -2.83 -15.79 -3.39
C ARG A 138 -3.99 -14.95 -2.88
N TYR A 139 -3.92 -14.48 -1.63
CA TYR A 139 -4.95 -13.62 -1.05
C TYR A 139 -4.83 -12.21 -1.63
N GLY A 140 -5.96 -11.57 -1.84
CA GLY A 140 -6.02 -10.22 -2.37
C GLY A 140 -5.62 -9.16 -1.34
N ALA A 141 -5.70 -9.49 -0.02
CA ALA A 141 -5.38 -8.58 1.07
C ALA A 141 -4.84 -9.32 2.29
N VAL A 142 -3.97 -8.69 3.08
CA VAL A 142 -3.55 -9.23 4.39
C VAL A 142 -4.70 -9.14 5.40
N SER A 143 -5.61 -8.18 5.25
CA SER A 143 -6.84 -8.07 6.03
C SER A 143 -7.68 -9.34 5.97
N THR A 144 -7.73 -10.03 4.85
CA THR A 144 -8.43 -11.32 4.71
C THR A 144 -7.86 -12.37 5.69
N ILE A 145 -6.54 -12.42 5.85
CA ILE A 145 -5.89 -13.33 6.82
C ILE A 145 -6.35 -13.03 8.24
N LEU A 146 -6.41 -11.73 8.59
CA LEU A 146 -6.80 -11.28 9.92
C LEU A 146 -8.31 -11.50 10.19
N VAL A 147 -9.16 -11.41 9.17
CA VAL A 147 -10.60 -11.75 9.29
C VAL A 147 -10.77 -13.23 9.61
N GLU A 148 -10.04 -14.12 8.94
CA GLU A 148 -10.04 -15.54 9.28
C GLU A 148 -9.58 -15.77 10.73
N TYR A 149 -8.49 -15.12 11.16
CA TYR A 149 -8.00 -15.23 12.53
C TYR A 149 -9.01 -14.76 13.57
N LEU A 150 -9.66 -13.61 13.33
CA LEU A 150 -10.72 -13.11 14.20
C LEU A 150 -11.87 -14.13 14.32
N GLY A 151 -12.31 -14.70 13.18
CA GLY A 151 -13.38 -15.69 13.14
C GLY A 151 -13.03 -16.99 13.89
N GLU A 152 -11.80 -17.50 13.68
CA GLU A 152 -11.30 -18.70 14.34
C GLU A 152 -11.16 -18.54 15.86
N LEU A 153 -10.73 -17.36 16.30
CA LEU A 153 -10.55 -17.03 17.69
C LEU A 153 -11.85 -16.58 18.39
N GLY A 154 -12.96 -16.56 17.65
CA GLY A 154 -14.28 -16.13 18.17
C GLY A 154 -14.37 -14.64 18.51
N ILE A 155 -13.50 -13.80 17.93
CA ILE A 155 -13.47 -12.36 18.17
C ILE A 155 -14.31 -11.66 17.13
N SER A 156 -15.38 -10.99 17.54
CA SER A 156 -16.17 -10.15 16.64
C SER A 156 -15.54 -8.75 16.53
N PRO A 157 -15.26 -8.26 15.31
CA PRO A 157 -14.82 -6.87 15.14
C PRO A 157 -15.98 -5.90 15.45
N ASP A 158 -15.67 -4.77 16.06
CA ASP A 158 -16.64 -3.67 16.21
C ASP A 158 -16.87 -2.97 14.84
N PRO A 159 -17.93 -2.15 14.69
CA PRO A 159 -18.26 -1.55 13.41
C PRO A 159 -17.15 -0.74 12.75
N PRO A 160 -16.30 0.04 13.47
CA PRO A 160 -15.17 0.71 12.87
C PRO A 160 -14.14 -0.28 12.29
N LEU A 161 -13.76 -1.31 13.03
CA LEU A 161 -12.80 -2.31 12.57
C LEU A 161 -13.37 -3.15 11.42
N ALA A 162 -14.64 -3.58 11.51
CA ALA A 162 -15.32 -4.28 10.43
C ALA A 162 -15.36 -3.45 9.13
N THR A 163 -15.63 -2.14 9.27
CA THR A 163 -15.66 -1.22 8.12
C THR A 163 -14.26 -1.04 7.51
N ALA A 164 -13.24 -0.88 8.35
CA ALA A 164 -11.86 -0.74 7.90
C ALA A 164 -11.38 -1.99 7.14
N LEU A 165 -11.60 -3.18 7.70
CA LEU A 165 -11.25 -4.46 7.07
C LEU A 165 -12.00 -4.69 5.76
N LEU A 166 -13.31 -4.40 5.72
CA LEU A 166 -14.12 -4.50 4.51
C LEU A 166 -13.61 -3.56 3.42
N TYR A 167 -13.31 -2.30 3.79
CA TYR A 167 -12.77 -1.33 2.84
C TYR A 167 -11.39 -1.74 2.34
N ALA A 168 -10.53 -2.23 3.22
CA ALA A 168 -9.19 -2.72 2.91
C ALA A 168 -9.22 -3.84 1.85
N ILE A 169 -10.00 -4.90 2.10
CA ILE A 169 -10.16 -6.02 1.16
C ILE A 169 -10.67 -5.52 -0.20
N ARG A 170 -11.68 -4.65 -0.21
CA ARG A 170 -12.23 -4.10 -1.46
C ARG A 170 -11.23 -3.20 -2.19
N SER A 171 -10.45 -2.41 -1.47
CA SER A 171 -9.44 -1.53 -2.04
C SER A 171 -8.35 -2.31 -2.77
N ASP A 172 -7.76 -3.31 -2.13
CA ASP A 172 -6.66 -4.09 -2.68
C ASP A 172 -7.07 -5.04 -3.80
N THR A 173 -8.32 -5.50 -3.75
CA THR A 173 -8.88 -6.40 -4.76
C THR A 173 -9.62 -5.69 -5.89
N GLN A 174 -9.50 -4.35 -5.98
CA GLN A 174 -10.26 -3.56 -6.96
C GLN A 174 -11.76 -3.87 -6.93
N ASP A 175 -12.33 -3.73 -5.74
CA ASP A 175 -13.75 -3.99 -5.45
C ASP A 175 -14.18 -5.45 -5.69
N LEU A 176 -13.33 -6.41 -5.27
CA LEU A 176 -13.48 -7.84 -5.47
C LEU A 176 -13.46 -8.27 -6.95
N GLY A 177 -12.89 -7.43 -7.81
CA GLY A 177 -12.90 -7.63 -9.26
C GLY A 177 -11.78 -8.51 -9.78
N THR A 178 -10.54 -8.01 -9.83
CA THR A 178 -9.48 -8.63 -10.64
C THR A 178 -8.47 -9.45 -9.85
N GLU A 179 -8.26 -9.20 -8.58
CA GLU A 179 -7.22 -9.85 -7.76
C GLU A 179 -7.81 -10.62 -6.56
N ALA A 180 -9.14 -10.64 -6.43
CA ALA A 180 -9.82 -11.36 -5.36
C ALA A 180 -9.84 -12.89 -5.61
N VAL A 181 -9.67 -13.63 -4.52
CA VAL A 181 -9.96 -15.07 -4.45
C VAL A 181 -11.17 -15.29 -3.57
N GLN A 182 -11.68 -16.55 -3.53
CA GLN A 182 -12.88 -16.88 -2.75
C GLN A 182 -12.76 -16.47 -1.28
N ALA A 183 -11.58 -16.60 -0.67
CA ALA A 183 -11.35 -16.18 0.73
C ALA A 183 -11.59 -14.68 0.96
N ASP A 184 -11.24 -13.83 -0.01
CA ASP A 184 -11.47 -12.38 0.08
C ASP A 184 -12.97 -12.06 -0.03
N ILE A 185 -13.69 -12.78 -0.89
CA ILE A 185 -15.15 -12.66 -1.03
C ILE A 185 -15.84 -13.09 0.26
N ASP A 186 -15.49 -14.26 0.79
CA ASP A 186 -16.06 -14.82 2.03
C ASP A 186 -15.82 -13.87 3.22
N ALA A 187 -14.59 -13.29 3.31
CA ALA A 187 -14.25 -12.32 4.34
C ALA A 187 -15.09 -11.03 4.20
N ALA A 188 -15.24 -10.52 2.98
CA ALA A 188 -16.04 -9.32 2.73
C ALA A 188 -17.53 -9.56 3.04
N GLU A 189 -18.09 -10.72 2.69
CA GLU A 189 -19.46 -11.11 3.02
C GLU A 189 -19.68 -11.20 4.53
N ALA A 190 -18.72 -11.77 5.27
CA ALA A 190 -18.80 -11.88 6.74
C ALA A 190 -18.71 -10.51 7.42
N LEU A 191 -17.95 -9.57 6.87
CA LEU A 191 -17.78 -8.22 7.42
C LEU A 191 -18.94 -7.28 7.11
N TYR A 192 -19.58 -7.44 5.95
CA TYR A 192 -20.59 -6.49 5.47
C TYR A 192 -21.73 -6.21 6.47
N PRO A 193 -22.36 -7.21 7.12
CA PRO A 193 -23.40 -6.98 8.10
C PRO A 193 -22.90 -6.35 9.41
N LEU A 194 -21.60 -6.39 9.69
CA LEU A 194 -20.98 -5.79 10.86
C LEU A 194 -20.48 -4.36 10.59
N ALA A 195 -20.25 -4.03 9.33
CA ALA A 195 -19.69 -2.75 8.91
C ALA A 195 -20.70 -1.61 8.99
N ASN A 196 -20.21 -0.41 9.25
CA ASN A 196 -21.01 0.82 9.19
C ASN A 196 -20.98 1.39 7.77
N THR A 197 -22.07 1.26 7.03
CA THR A 197 -22.18 1.69 5.63
C THR A 197 -22.01 3.21 5.45
N ARG A 198 -22.33 4.02 6.46
CA ARG A 198 -22.11 5.48 6.43
C ARG A 198 -20.62 5.80 6.53
N MET A 199 -19.88 5.10 7.42
CA MET A 199 -18.42 5.21 7.49
C MET A 199 -17.78 4.75 6.17
N LEU A 200 -18.21 3.62 5.61
CA LEU A 200 -17.72 3.11 4.33
C LEU A 200 -17.89 4.15 3.22
N SER A 201 -19.09 4.75 3.10
CA SER A 201 -19.34 5.81 2.13
C SER A 201 -18.49 7.06 2.38
N ALA A 202 -18.24 7.42 3.65
CA ALA A 202 -17.40 8.57 4.00
C ALA A 202 -15.92 8.33 3.68
N ILE A 203 -15.41 7.11 3.87
CA ILE A 203 -14.06 6.71 3.46
C ILE A 203 -13.92 6.87 1.95
N GLN A 204 -14.81 6.27 1.17
CA GLN A 204 -14.79 6.33 -0.30
C GLN A 204 -14.88 7.75 -0.88
N ARG A 205 -15.44 8.69 -0.11
CA ARG A 205 -15.62 10.10 -0.49
C ARG A 205 -14.77 11.03 0.37
N GLY A 206 -13.56 10.58 0.72
CA GLY A 206 -12.65 11.32 1.58
C GLY A 206 -12.44 12.76 1.10
N ARG A 207 -12.43 13.70 2.06
CA ARG A 207 -12.19 15.11 1.74
C ARG A 207 -10.73 15.36 1.46
N VAL A 208 -10.46 16.09 0.38
CA VAL A 208 -9.11 16.46 -0.03
C VAL A 208 -8.82 17.94 0.25
N PRO A 209 -7.58 18.32 0.60
CA PRO A 209 -7.19 19.70 0.83
C PRO A 209 -7.07 20.48 -0.49
N ARG A 210 -6.96 21.83 -0.39
CA ARG A 210 -6.78 22.68 -1.57
C ARG A 210 -5.51 22.31 -2.38
N SER A 211 -4.45 21.89 -1.72
CA SER A 211 -3.20 21.42 -2.36
C SER A 211 -3.41 20.27 -3.32
N TYR A 212 -4.39 19.41 -3.06
CA TYR A 212 -4.79 18.35 -3.98
C TYR A 212 -5.20 18.90 -5.35
N TYR A 213 -6.06 19.93 -5.37
CA TYR A 213 -6.51 20.55 -6.63
C TYR A 213 -5.37 21.27 -7.34
N THR A 214 -4.43 21.83 -6.59
CA THR A 214 -3.22 22.43 -7.18
C THR A 214 -2.34 21.39 -7.87
N ALA A 215 -2.12 20.24 -7.23
CA ALA A 215 -1.35 19.13 -7.81
C ALA A 215 -2.09 18.50 -9.00
N LEU A 216 -3.41 18.35 -8.92
CA LEU A 216 -4.24 17.87 -10.03
C LEU A 216 -4.15 18.80 -11.25
N ALA A 217 -4.24 20.12 -11.06
CA ALA A 217 -4.10 21.08 -12.15
C ALA A 217 -2.73 20.96 -12.84
N LYS A 218 -1.64 20.92 -12.05
CA LYS A 218 -0.28 20.71 -12.58
C LYS A 218 -0.14 19.38 -13.33
N ALA A 219 -0.70 18.29 -12.77
CA ALA A 219 -0.66 16.99 -13.42
C ALA A 219 -1.37 17.01 -14.78
N LEU A 220 -2.55 17.63 -14.87
CA LEU A 220 -3.31 17.79 -16.11
C LEU A 220 -2.57 18.65 -17.16
N GLU A 221 -1.99 19.79 -16.74
CA GLU A 221 -1.24 20.69 -17.63
C GLU A 221 0.02 20.02 -18.20
N ASN A 222 0.71 19.23 -17.37
CA ASN A 222 1.97 18.58 -17.72
C ASN A 222 1.78 17.20 -18.38
N ALA A 223 0.59 16.62 -18.30
CA ALA A 223 0.32 15.31 -18.88
C ALA A 223 0.52 15.29 -20.41
N ARG A 224 1.22 14.27 -20.88
CA ARG A 224 1.48 14.01 -22.30
C ARG A 224 1.06 12.60 -22.67
N VAL A 225 0.36 12.48 -23.79
CA VAL A 225 -0.10 11.22 -24.36
C VAL A 225 0.87 10.74 -25.43
N TYR A 226 1.36 9.53 -25.32
CA TYR A 226 2.27 8.85 -26.24
C TYR A 226 1.63 7.52 -26.66
N GLY A 227 0.81 7.55 -27.71
CA GLY A 227 0.02 6.39 -28.11
C GLY A 227 -0.91 5.95 -26.96
N LYS A 228 -0.68 4.77 -26.39
CA LYS A 228 -1.46 4.23 -25.29
C LYS A 228 -0.89 4.54 -23.88
N CYS A 229 0.04 5.49 -23.79
CA CYS A 229 0.69 5.86 -22.54
C CYS A 229 0.40 7.32 -22.17
N ILE A 230 0.17 7.59 -20.88
CA ILE A 230 0.22 8.93 -20.30
C ILE A 230 1.43 9.04 -19.39
N ILE A 231 2.16 10.15 -19.52
CA ILE A 231 3.25 10.50 -18.58
C ILE A 231 2.97 11.92 -18.06
N ALA A 232 2.98 12.09 -16.72
CA ALA A 232 2.70 13.37 -16.08
C ALA A 232 3.77 13.70 -15.03
N ASP A 233 4.21 14.98 -15.04
CA ASP A 233 5.07 15.56 -14.02
C ASP A 233 4.23 16.45 -13.11
N LEU A 234 4.16 16.12 -11.82
CA LEU A 234 3.41 16.86 -10.81
C LEU A 234 4.23 18.03 -10.21
N GLY A 235 5.51 18.14 -10.56
CA GLY A 235 6.41 19.11 -9.94
C GLY A 235 6.76 18.74 -8.50
N ASP A 236 6.87 19.75 -7.62
CA ASP A 236 7.02 19.52 -6.18
C ASP A 236 5.66 19.23 -5.56
N VAL A 237 5.59 18.18 -4.76
CA VAL A 237 4.37 17.73 -4.05
C VAL A 237 4.63 17.56 -2.56
N ASP A 238 3.69 18.02 -1.74
CA ASP A 238 3.74 17.86 -0.29
C ASP A 238 3.29 16.46 0.14
N ASN A 239 2.43 15.84 -0.66
CA ASN A 239 1.90 14.51 -0.39
C ASN A 239 2.38 13.49 -1.45
N PRO A 240 3.20 12.49 -1.07
CA PRO A 240 3.74 11.48 -1.99
C PRO A 240 2.66 10.63 -2.67
N ASP A 241 1.49 10.44 -2.05
CA ASP A 241 0.40 9.64 -2.61
C ASP A 241 -0.25 10.27 -3.84
N MET A 242 -0.04 11.56 -4.07
CA MET A 242 -0.55 12.26 -5.25
C MET A 242 -0.13 11.62 -6.57
N MET A 243 1.09 11.05 -6.64
CA MET A 243 1.53 10.35 -7.84
C MET A 243 0.64 9.13 -8.14
N GLY A 244 0.28 8.38 -7.10
CA GLY A 244 -0.60 7.22 -7.21
C GLY A 244 -2.02 7.62 -7.60
N GLU A 245 -2.60 8.60 -6.91
CA GLU A 245 -3.95 9.10 -7.18
C GLU A 245 -4.10 9.64 -8.61
N MET A 246 -3.11 10.41 -9.08
CA MET A 246 -3.13 10.92 -10.47
C MET A 246 -2.94 9.80 -11.49
N ALA A 247 -2.12 8.79 -11.19
CA ALA A 247 -1.94 7.65 -12.07
C ALA A 247 -3.23 6.82 -12.17
N ASP A 248 -3.95 6.61 -11.07
CA ASP A 248 -5.25 5.94 -11.04
C ASP A 248 -6.29 6.72 -11.85
N LEU A 249 -6.31 8.06 -11.72
CA LEU A 249 -7.21 8.93 -12.47
C LEU A 249 -6.94 8.87 -13.99
N PHE A 250 -5.68 9.00 -14.40
CA PHE A 250 -5.31 9.02 -15.82
C PHE A 250 -5.47 7.66 -16.50
N LEU A 251 -5.39 6.55 -15.77
CA LEU A 251 -5.66 5.24 -16.34
C LEU A 251 -7.12 5.06 -16.79
N ARG A 252 -8.04 5.88 -16.28
CA ARG A 252 -9.45 5.88 -16.70
C ARG A 252 -9.68 6.56 -18.08
N HIS A 253 -8.66 7.18 -18.66
CA HIS A 253 -8.76 7.77 -19.98
C HIS A 253 -8.91 6.68 -21.04
N GLU A 254 -9.90 6.84 -21.95
CA GLU A 254 -10.16 5.89 -23.03
C GLU A 254 -8.92 5.66 -23.91
N GLY A 255 -8.62 4.41 -24.20
CA GLY A 255 -7.50 4.02 -25.05
C GLY A 255 -6.12 4.07 -24.36
N ILE A 256 -6.03 4.42 -23.07
CA ILE A 256 -4.79 4.39 -22.31
C ILE A 256 -4.63 3.04 -21.62
N GLU A 257 -3.44 2.47 -21.73
CA GLU A 257 -3.05 1.20 -21.13
C GLU A 257 -1.96 1.38 -20.07
N TRP A 258 -1.18 2.44 -20.12
CA TRP A 258 -0.07 2.72 -19.21
C TRP A 258 -0.07 4.17 -18.76
N VAL A 259 0.16 4.36 -17.47
CA VAL A 259 0.33 5.68 -16.88
C VAL A 259 1.58 5.70 -16.02
N LEU A 260 2.38 6.75 -16.14
CA LEU A 260 3.50 7.06 -15.25
C LEU A 260 3.34 8.48 -14.74
N CYS A 261 3.09 8.64 -13.47
CA CYS A 261 3.16 9.93 -12.78
C CYS A 261 4.44 10.00 -11.95
N HIS A 262 5.05 11.18 -11.91
CA HIS A 262 6.20 11.43 -11.04
C HIS A 262 6.19 12.86 -10.49
N GLY A 263 6.86 13.07 -9.37
CA GLY A 263 7.00 14.38 -8.74
C GLY A 263 8.12 14.35 -7.70
N ALA A 264 8.57 15.53 -7.30
CA ALA A 264 9.62 15.66 -6.29
C ALA A 264 9.00 15.77 -4.89
N HIS A 265 9.56 15.01 -3.94
CA HIS A 265 9.22 15.01 -2.54
C HIS A 265 10.48 14.67 -1.72
N ASP A 266 10.80 15.44 -0.70
CA ASP A 266 11.92 15.23 0.22
C ASP A 266 13.25 14.82 -0.46
N GLY A 267 13.66 15.61 -1.46
CA GLY A 267 14.95 15.40 -2.16
C GLY A 267 14.98 14.19 -3.10
N LYS A 268 13.85 13.57 -3.37
CA LYS A 268 13.72 12.43 -4.27
C LYS A 268 12.68 12.72 -5.35
N LEU A 269 12.81 12.06 -6.51
CA LEU A 269 11.69 11.89 -7.45
C LEU A 269 10.97 10.60 -7.10
N LEU A 270 9.71 10.70 -6.76
CA LEU A 270 8.81 9.58 -6.57
C LEU A 270 8.08 9.30 -7.88
N LEU A 271 7.88 8.03 -8.18
CA LEU A 271 7.21 7.56 -9.38
C LEU A 271 6.06 6.65 -9.00
N SER A 272 4.93 6.80 -9.65
CA SER A 272 3.84 5.84 -9.59
C SER A 272 3.41 5.42 -10.99
N MET A 273 3.26 4.13 -11.18
CA MET A 273 2.84 3.51 -12.43
C MET A 273 1.56 2.73 -12.24
N ARG A 274 0.69 2.81 -13.24
CA ARG A 274 -0.52 1.99 -13.34
C ARG A 274 -0.65 1.43 -14.75
N THR A 275 -1.24 0.25 -14.85
CA THR A 275 -1.53 -0.38 -16.14
C THR A 275 -2.80 -1.23 -16.09
N SER A 276 -3.54 -1.24 -17.18
CA SER A 276 -4.62 -2.19 -17.45
C SER A 276 -4.13 -3.50 -18.10
N GLN A 277 -2.83 -3.61 -18.39
CA GLN A 277 -2.22 -4.76 -19.06
C GLN A 277 -1.69 -5.78 -18.06
N SER A 278 -2.37 -6.92 -17.92
CA SER A 278 -1.94 -8.00 -17.02
C SER A 278 -0.71 -8.80 -17.48
N ARG A 279 -0.43 -8.81 -18.78
CA ARG A 279 0.68 -9.59 -19.36
C ARG A 279 2.07 -9.03 -19.04
N LYS A 280 2.21 -7.71 -18.93
CA LYS A 280 3.46 -7.05 -18.54
C LYS A 280 3.29 -6.50 -17.14
N ARG A 281 4.01 -7.05 -16.19
CA ARG A 281 3.91 -6.63 -14.78
C ARG A 281 4.48 -5.25 -14.57
N ALA A 282 3.68 -4.33 -14.02
CA ALA A 282 4.08 -2.96 -13.73
C ALA A 282 5.35 -2.90 -12.87
N GLY A 283 5.46 -3.75 -11.84
CA GLY A 283 6.63 -3.82 -10.98
C GLY A 283 7.93 -4.13 -11.72
N ASP A 284 7.91 -5.01 -12.71
CA ASP A 284 9.09 -5.35 -13.50
C ASP A 284 9.47 -4.23 -14.46
N VAL A 285 8.47 -3.55 -15.04
CA VAL A 285 8.68 -2.36 -15.87
C VAL A 285 9.28 -1.23 -15.02
N MET A 286 8.74 -0.97 -13.83
CA MET A 286 9.25 0.05 -12.92
C MET A 286 10.72 -0.20 -12.55
N LYS A 287 11.10 -1.43 -12.19
CA LYS A 287 12.50 -1.80 -11.91
C LYS A 287 13.43 -1.45 -13.06
N ARG A 288 13.00 -1.67 -14.31
CA ARG A 288 13.79 -1.31 -15.50
C ARG A 288 13.88 0.20 -15.72
N ILE A 289 12.78 0.93 -15.47
CA ILE A 289 12.76 2.39 -15.61
C ILE A 289 13.74 3.05 -14.64
N VAL A 290 13.79 2.62 -13.38
CA VAL A 290 14.66 3.20 -12.35
C VAL A 290 16.03 2.53 -12.24
N SER A 291 16.30 1.50 -13.05
CA SER A 291 17.55 0.74 -13.03
C SER A 291 18.79 1.65 -13.04
N ARG A 292 19.75 1.39 -12.14
CA ARG A 292 21.03 2.13 -11.94
C ARG A 292 20.85 3.58 -11.46
N ILE A 293 19.64 4.06 -11.21
CA ILE A 293 19.41 5.45 -10.79
C ILE A 293 18.51 5.58 -9.55
N GLY A 294 17.86 4.49 -9.16
CA GLY A 294 16.95 4.44 -8.03
C GLY A 294 16.47 3.03 -7.74
N THR A 295 15.45 2.92 -6.92
CA THR A 295 14.78 1.67 -6.54
C THR A 295 13.33 1.69 -6.95
N GLY A 296 12.75 0.52 -7.18
CA GLY A 296 11.33 0.41 -7.55
C GLY A 296 10.85 -1.03 -7.58
N GLY A 297 9.55 -1.20 -7.50
CA GLY A 297 8.89 -2.50 -7.48
C GLY A 297 7.37 -2.35 -7.54
N GLY A 298 6.65 -3.42 -7.32
CA GLY A 298 5.19 -3.44 -7.29
C GLY A 298 4.59 -4.72 -7.84
N HIS A 299 3.30 -4.68 -8.07
CA HIS A 299 2.45 -5.79 -8.50
C HIS A 299 2.29 -5.87 -10.03
N ALA A 300 1.29 -6.63 -10.46
CA ALA A 300 0.98 -6.78 -11.88
C ALA A 300 0.51 -5.45 -12.50
N THR A 301 -0.40 -4.72 -11.82
CA THR A 301 -1.09 -3.54 -12.35
C THR A 301 -0.60 -2.23 -11.77
N ALA A 302 0.07 -2.24 -10.63
CA ALA A 302 0.54 -1.06 -9.91
C ALA A 302 2.01 -1.19 -9.50
N ALA A 303 2.78 -0.09 -9.58
CA ALA A 303 4.17 -0.06 -9.16
C ALA A 303 4.60 1.33 -8.68
N GLY A 304 5.52 1.34 -7.71
CA GLY A 304 6.16 2.53 -7.19
C GLY A 304 7.67 2.54 -7.47
N GLY A 305 8.26 3.72 -7.49
CA GLY A 305 9.70 3.88 -7.62
C GLY A 305 10.19 5.19 -7.00
N GLN A 306 11.47 5.21 -6.64
CA GLN A 306 12.09 6.43 -6.13
C GLN A 306 13.50 6.61 -6.70
N VAL A 307 13.86 7.84 -7.01
CA VAL A 307 15.15 8.23 -7.56
C VAL A 307 15.70 9.43 -6.78
N PRO A 308 16.83 9.31 -6.09
CA PRO A 308 17.43 10.44 -5.38
C PRO A 308 17.78 11.60 -6.34
N LEU A 309 17.50 12.81 -5.91
CA LEU A 309 17.95 14.04 -6.58
C LEU A 309 19.28 14.49 -5.94
N LYS A 310 20.30 14.70 -6.77
CA LYS A 310 21.62 15.13 -6.29
C LYS A 310 21.69 16.64 -6.02
N LYS A 311 21.06 17.42 -6.89
CA LYS A 311 21.06 18.90 -6.86
C LYS A 311 19.65 19.48 -6.76
N GLY A 312 18.62 18.72 -7.02
CA GLY A 312 17.22 19.18 -7.07
C GLY A 312 16.93 20.25 -8.14
N THR A 313 17.87 20.48 -9.06
CA THR A 313 17.73 21.53 -10.08
C THR A 313 16.67 21.16 -11.11
N ARG A 314 16.08 22.19 -11.76
CA ARG A 314 15.13 21.99 -12.86
C ARG A 314 15.74 21.15 -14.00
N ALA A 315 16.97 21.40 -14.38
CA ALA A 315 17.68 20.66 -15.43
C ALA A 315 17.84 19.16 -15.09
N GLU A 316 18.16 18.85 -13.81
CA GLU A 316 18.21 17.45 -13.37
C GLU A 316 16.84 16.76 -13.47
N ARG A 317 15.78 17.43 -13.04
CA ARG A 317 14.39 16.91 -13.11
C ARG A 317 13.95 16.66 -14.55
N GLU A 318 14.19 17.62 -15.45
CA GLU A 318 13.90 17.49 -16.89
C GLU A 318 14.69 16.34 -17.53
N GLY A 319 15.95 16.17 -17.16
CA GLY A 319 16.77 15.04 -17.59
C GLY A 319 16.22 13.68 -17.10
N ARG A 320 15.75 13.62 -15.85
CA ARG A 320 15.10 12.41 -15.30
C ARG A 320 13.76 12.13 -15.98
N HIS A 321 12.92 13.17 -16.21
CA HIS A 321 11.67 13.03 -16.95
C HIS A 321 11.91 12.40 -18.33
N LYS A 322 12.89 12.92 -19.08
CA LYS A 322 13.28 12.36 -20.38
C LYS A 322 13.69 10.88 -20.24
N THR A 323 14.50 10.56 -19.24
CA THR A 323 14.95 9.18 -19.00
C THR A 323 13.77 8.24 -18.71
N PHE A 324 12.83 8.65 -17.87
CA PHE A 324 11.65 7.85 -17.53
C PHE A 324 10.77 7.63 -18.76
N ARG A 325 10.50 8.70 -19.51
CA ARG A 325 9.74 8.62 -20.76
C ARG A 325 10.37 7.63 -21.74
N ASP A 326 11.65 7.82 -22.05
CA ASP A 326 12.33 7.04 -23.08
C ASP A 326 12.43 5.55 -22.69
N ARG A 327 12.63 5.27 -21.40
CA ARG A 327 12.65 3.91 -20.89
C ARG A 327 11.25 3.27 -20.88
N LEU A 328 10.22 4.00 -20.42
CA LEU A 328 8.84 3.49 -20.44
C LEU A 328 8.40 3.16 -21.86
N LEU A 329 8.54 4.10 -22.81
CA LEU A 329 8.09 3.91 -24.20
C LEU A 329 8.81 2.74 -24.88
N ARG A 330 10.08 2.51 -24.57
CA ARG A 330 10.83 1.33 -25.04
C ARG A 330 10.25 0.02 -24.48
N GLU A 331 9.88 -0.01 -23.20
CA GLU A 331 9.35 -1.21 -22.54
C GLU A 331 7.94 -1.57 -23.01
N VAL A 332 7.10 -0.57 -23.29
CA VAL A 332 5.68 -0.80 -23.60
C VAL A 332 5.33 -0.70 -25.07
N GLY A 333 6.31 -0.37 -25.93
CA GLY A 333 6.10 -0.26 -27.37
C GLY A 333 5.42 1.05 -27.81
N GLY A 334 5.64 2.12 -27.05
CA GLY A 334 5.10 3.44 -27.37
C GLY A 334 5.87 4.15 -28.49
N THR A 335 5.23 5.11 -29.16
CA THR A 335 5.85 5.92 -30.21
C THR A 335 6.76 7.00 -29.62
N ASN A 336 8.03 7.01 -30.04
CA ASN A 336 8.97 8.07 -29.71
C ASN A 336 8.57 9.37 -30.45
N GLY A 337 8.19 10.40 -29.67
CA GLY A 337 7.80 11.71 -30.19
C GLY A 337 7.67 12.74 -29.09
N ARG A 338 7.22 13.95 -29.42
CA ARG A 338 6.99 15.02 -28.45
C ARG A 338 5.80 14.78 -27.52
N GLY A 339 4.97 13.77 -27.77
CA GLY A 339 3.73 13.52 -27.05
C GLY A 339 2.69 14.65 -27.26
N ARG A 340 1.45 14.29 -27.40
CA ARG A 340 0.34 15.26 -27.46
C ARG A 340 -0.02 15.68 -26.03
N ARG A 341 -0.33 16.97 -25.82
CA ARG A 341 -0.88 17.43 -24.53
C ARG A 341 -2.19 16.70 -24.25
N LEU A 342 -2.41 16.31 -22.99
CA LEU A 342 -3.69 15.74 -22.58
C LEU A 342 -4.79 16.80 -22.68
N LEU A 343 -4.50 18.01 -22.17
CA LEU A 343 -5.35 19.18 -22.33
C LEU A 343 -4.78 20.05 -23.45
N GLY A 344 -5.57 20.36 -24.45
CA GLY A 344 -5.22 21.23 -25.56
C GLY A 344 -6.37 21.29 -26.58
N SER A 345 -6.51 22.41 -27.30
CA SER A 345 -7.41 22.46 -28.44
C SER A 345 -7.06 21.33 -29.40
N ALA A 346 -8.08 20.62 -29.83
CA ALA A 346 -8.01 19.58 -30.87
C ALA A 346 -7.41 20.09 -32.15
#